data_a586cf19e2a23f5a5c14379eede738df
#
_entry.id   a586cf19e2a23f5a5c14379eede738df
#
_cell.length_a   1.000
_cell.length_b   1.000
_cell.length_c   1.000
_cell.angle_alpha   90.00
_cell.angle_beta   90.00
_cell.angle_gamma   90.00
#
_symmetry.space_group_name_H-M   'P 1'
#
loop_
_entity.id
_entity.type
_entity.pdbx_description
1 polymer ?
#
loop_
_entity_poly.entity_id
_entity_poly.type
_entity_poly.pdbx_seq_one_letter_code
_entity_poly.pdbx_strand_id
1 'polypeptide(L)'
;MDAFRDLGVQVYGISVDSTWAHDAWRTQLGLPDDLVLLSDFNREFGDAYGLLFTSPSGLKDVLRRTVLVINRDGTISYRWDVPDPPRLPTPDEVLQAMRDAPALL
;
A
#
# COMPACT_ATOMS: atom_id res chain seq x y z
N MET A 1 -9.07 -5.57 -8.70
CA MET A 1 -8.81 -4.21 -9.27
C MET A 1 -10.03 -3.52 -9.83
N ASP A 2 -10.99 -4.25 -10.40
CA ASP A 2 -12.16 -3.62 -11.05
C ASP A 2 -12.98 -2.73 -10.10
N ALA A 3 -13.19 -3.18 -8.86
CA ALA A 3 -13.92 -2.38 -7.87
C ALA A 3 -13.22 -1.06 -7.54
N PHE A 4 -11.90 -1.03 -7.53
CA PHE A 4 -11.11 0.19 -7.30
C PHE A 4 -11.15 1.10 -8.52
N ARG A 5 -11.09 0.54 -9.73
CA ARG A 5 -11.23 1.30 -10.98
C ARG A 5 -12.59 1.98 -11.05
N ASP A 6 -13.65 1.27 -10.65
CA ASP A 6 -15.02 1.80 -10.66
C ASP A 6 -15.17 3.01 -9.71
N LEU A 7 -14.37 3.06 -8.63
CA LEU A 7 -14.35 4.19 -7.71
C LEU A 7 -13.44 5.35 -8.18
N GLY A 8 -12.73 5.18 -9.29
CA GLY A 8 -11.79 6.18 -9.78
C GLY A 8 -10.53 6.33 -8.91
N VAL A 9 -10.16 5.28 -8.20
CA VAL A 9 -9.02 5.28 -7.28
C VAL A 9 -7.77 4.77 -7.97
N GLN A 10 -6.65 5.50 -7.80
CA GLN A 10 -5.34 5.00 -8.20
C GLN A 10 -4.76 4.15 -7.07
N VAL A 11 -4.35 2.93 -7.40
CA VAL A 11 -3.76 2.00 -6.43
C VAL A 11 -2.25 1.97 -6.59
N TYR A 12 -1.53 2.11 -5.47
CA TYR A 12 -0.08 2.02 -5.41
C TYR A 12 0.34 0.89 -4.49
N GLY A 13 1.33 0.11 -4.90
CA GLY A 13 2.05 -0.80 -4.02
C GLY A 13 3.42 -0.22 -3.71
N ILE A 14 3.82 -0.18 -2.44
CA ILE A 14 5.10 0.39 -2.01
C ILE A 14 5.86 -0.64 -1.19
N SER A 15 7.13 -0.84 -1.52
CA SER A 15 8.04 -1.68 -0.74
C SER A 15 9.46 -1.14 -0.82
N VAL A 16 10.34 -1.65 0.05
CA VAL A 16 11.77 -1.28 0.01
C VAL A 16 12.55 -2.03 -1.08
N ASP A 17 11.91 -2.93 -1.80
CA ASP A 17 12.54 -3.68 -2.87
C ASP A 17 12.85 -2.78 -4.07
N SER A 18 13.81 -3.20 -4.89
CA SER A 18 14.22 -2.45 -6.06
C SER A 18 13.14 -2.42 -7.14
N THR A 19 13.26 -1.48 -8.08
CA THR A 19 12.38 -1.43 -9.24
C THR A 19 12.50 -2.68 -10.12
N TRP A 20 13.68 -3.30 -10.17
CA TRP A 20 13.88 -4.56 -10.88
C TRP A 20 13.09 -5.70 -10.25
N ALA A 21 13.08 -5.78 -8.92
CA ALA A 21 12.26 -6.77 -8.21
C ALA A 21 10.76 -6.54 -8.47
N HIS A 22 10.31 -5.30 -8.49
CA HIS A 22 8.92 -4.94 -8.80
C HIS A 22 8.54 -5.36 -10.23
N ASP A 23 9.43 -5.15 -11.20
CA ASP A 23 9.20 -5.58 -12.59
C ASP A 23 9.09 -7.11 -12.70
N ALA A 24 9.94 -7.84 -11.99
CA ALA A 24 9.86 -9.28 -11.94
C ALA A 24 8.55 -9.76 -11.33
N TRP A 25 8.09 -9.13 -10.26
CA TRP A 25 6.80 -9.45 -9.64
C TRP A 25 5.63 -9.20 -10.58
N ARG A 26 5.64 -8.07 -11.27
CA ARG A 26 4.58 -7.73 -12.23
C ARG A 26 4.46 -8.82 -13.28
N THR A 27 5.58 -9.26 -13.84
CA THR A 27 5.60 -10.30 -14.86
C THR A 27 5.18 -11.66 -14.29
N GLN A 28 5.75 -12.05 -13.16
CA GLN A 28 5.52 -13.36 -12.56
C GLN A 28 4.09 -13.54 -12.03
N LEU A 29 3.53 -12.49 -11.45
CA LEU A 29 2.19 -12.51 -10.84
C LEU A 29 1.10 -12.02 -11.78
N GLY A 30 1.45 -11.56 -12.98
CA GLY A 30 0.48 -11.03 -13.92
C GLY A 30 -0.26 -9.81 -13.41
N LEU A 31 0.44 -8.91 -12.71
CA LEU A 31 -0.17 -7.72 -12.12
C LEU A 31 -0.64 -6.75 -13.20
N PRO A 32 -1.79 -6.09 -13.02
CA PRO A 32 -2.29 -5.13 -14.01
C PRO A 32 -1.41 -3.88 -14.09
N ASP A 33 -1.36 -3.27 -15.27
CA ASP A 33 -0.51 -2.11 -15.52
C ASP A 33 -0.92 -0.87 -14.74
N ASP A 34 -2.20 -0.75 -14.38
CA ASP A 34 -2.70 0.37 -13.60
C ASP A 34 -2.44 0.24 -12.08
N LEU A 35 -1.89 -0.87 -11.63
CA LEU A 35 -1.31 -0.98 -10.30
C LEU A 35 0.13 -0.45 -10.37
N VAL A 36 0.35 0.72 -9.82
CA VAL A 36 1.67 1.36 -9.80
C VAL A 36 2.49 0.83 -8.63
N LEU A 37 3.66 0.28 -8.92
CA LEU A 37 4.60 -0.20 -7.90
C LEU A 37 5.68 0.85 -7.69
N LEU A 38 5.83 1.31 -6.43
CA LEU A 38 6.81 2.31 -6.05
C LEU A 38 7.87 1.68 -5.15
N SER A 39 9.13 2.01 -5.41
CA SER A 39 10.26 1.54 -4.61
C SER A 39 10.60 2.57 -3.54
N ASP A 40 10.55 2.15 -2.28
CA ASP A 40 11.05 2.94 -1.14
C ASP A 40 12.45 2.44 -0.74
N PHE A 41 13.31 2.18 -1.72
CA PHE A 41 14.63 1.61 -1.53
C PHE A 41 15.48 2.43 -0.56
N ASN A 42 15.35 3.74 -0.57
CA ASN A 42 16.06 4.65 0.33
C ASN A 42 15.32 4.91 1.65
N ARG A 43 14.19 4.28 1.89
CA ARG A 43 13.40 4.35 3.13
C ARG A 43 12.85 5.73 3.47
N GLU A 44 12.79 6.63 2.53
CA GLU A 44 12.30 8.00 2.75
C GLU A 44 10.81 8.02 3.12
N PHE A 45 9.99 7.28 2.38
CA PHE A 45 8.56 7.18 2.65
C PHE A 45 8.30 6.48 3.98
N GLY A 46 8.96 5.34 4.23
CA GLY A 46 8.79 4.59 5.47
C GLY A 46 9.20 5.38 6.69
N ASP A 47 10.30 6.14 6.60
CA ASP A 47 10.75 7.01 7.69
C ASP A 47 9.75 8.15 7.93
N ALA A 48 9.30 8.82 6.88
CA ALA A 48 8.37 9.95 7.00
C ALA A 48 7.04 9.56 7.65
N TYR A 49 6.55 8.35 7.40
CA TYR A 49 5.24 7.89 7.92
C TYR A 49 5.36 6.92 9.09
N GLY A 50 6.55 6.70 9.63
CA GLY A 50 6.77 5.83 10.79
C GLY A 50 6.46 4.36 10.51
N LEU A 51 6.74 3.88 9.30
CA LEU A 51 6.39 2.53 8.85
C LEU A 51 7.56 1.55 8.87
N LEU A 52 8.77 2.01 9.16
CA LEU A 52 9.94 1.14 9.19
C LEU A 52 9.95 0.28 10.44
N PHE A 53 10.29 -0.99 10.29
CA PHE A 53 10.43 -1.92 11.41
C PHE A 53 11.38 -3.05 11.04
N THR A 54 11.79 -3.83 12.04
CA THR A 54 12.54 -5.07 11.82
C THR A 54 11.55 -6.24 11.84
N SER A 55 11.51 -7.00 10.73
CA SER A 55 10.60 -8.13 10.61
C SER A 55 11.01 -9.30 11.53
N PRO A 56 10.09 -10.22 11.85
CA PRO A 56 10.43 -11.43 12.62
C PRO A 56 11.51 -12.29 11.97
N SER A 57 11.66 -12.21 10.65
CA SER A 57 12.71 -12.90 9.90
C SER A 57 14.08 -12.22 9.97
N GLY A 58 14.20 -11.07 10.64
CA GLY A 58 15.44 -10.34 10.83
C GLY A 58 15.74 -9.30 9.77
N LEU A 59 14.83 -9.03 8.84
CA LEU A 59 14.99 -7.96 7.86
C LEU A 59 14.80 -6.61 8.54
N LYS A 60 15.83 -5.76 8.47
CA LYS A 60 15.82 -4.44 9.10
C LYS A 60 15.28 -3.39 8.15
N ASP A 61 14.61 -2.38 8.72
CA ASP A 61 14.14 -1.20 8.01
C ASP A 61 13.31 -1.54 6.77
N VAL A 62 12.42 -2.51 6.92
CA VAL A 62 11.41 -2.83 5.91
C VAL A 62 10.08 -2.18 6.29
N LEU A 63 9.17 -2.06 5.31
CA LEU A 63 7.87 -1.44 5.55
C LEU A 63 6.94 -2.39 6.31
N ARG A 64 6.28 -1.84 7.32
CA ARG A 64 5.18 -2.52 8.03
C ARG A 64 4.00 -2.69 7.07
N ARG A 65 3.27 -3.80 7.21
CA ARG A 65 2.04 -4.01 6.42
C ARG A 65 1.01 -2.96 6.83
N THR A 66 0.72 -2.06 5.92
CA THR A 66 -0.13 -0.90 6.14
C THR A 66 -0.94 -0.62 4.89
N VAL A 67 -2.18 -0.19 5.07
CA VAL A 67 -3.00 0.35 3.99
C VAL A 67 -3.33 1.79 4.33
N LEU A 68 -3.13 2.69 3.38
CA LEU A 68 -3.47 4.10 3.51
C LEU A 68 -4.45 4.49 2.40
N VAL A 69 -5.47 5.25 2.75
CA VAL A 69 -6.33 5.93 1.79
C VAL A 69 -6.05 7.41 1.87
N ILE A 70 -5.60 7.97 0.76
CA ILE A 70 -5.18 9.37 0.67
C ILE A 70 -6.19 10.15 -0.16
N ASN A 71 -6.69 11.24 0.40
CA ASN A 71 -7.59 12.16 -0.28
C ASN A 71 -6.85 12.98 -1.34
N ARG A 72 -7.61 13.63 -2.23
CA ARG A 72 -7.03 14.49 -3.27
C ARG A 72 -6.21 15.66 -2.72
N ASP A 73 -6.55 16.15 -1.52
CA ASP A 73 -5.80 17.22 -0.86
C ASP A 73 -4.54 16.74 -0.14
N GLY A 74 -4.24 15.44 -0.20
CA GLY A 74 -3.06 14.85 0.43
C GLY A 74 -3.26 14.39 1.87
N THR A 75 -4.44 14.57 2.44
CA THR A 75 -4.72 14.09 3.80
C THR A 75 -5.04 12.60 3.80
N ILE A 76 -4.70 11.93 4.91
CA ILE A 76 -5.01 10.51 5.09
C ILE A 76 -6.38 10.39 5.73
N SER A 77 -7.32 9.74 5.03
CA SER A 77 -8.67 9.50 5.54
C SER A 77 -8.84 8.15 6.21
N TYR A 78 -7.92 7.22 5.95
CA TYR A 78 -7.97 5.88 6.52
C TYR A 78 -6.57 5.32 6.64
N ARG A 79 -6.28 4.68 7.76
CA ARG A 79 -5.05 3.94 7.98
C ARG A 79 -5.37 2.61 8.64
N TRP A 80 -4.85 1.52 8.05
CA TRP A 80 -4.93 0.18 8.60
C TRP A 80 -3.51 -0.33 8.81
N ASP A 81 -3.18 -0.69 10.04
CA ASP A 81 -1.90 -1.32 10.38
C ASP A 81 -2.14 -2.78 10.73
N VAL A 82 -1.13 -3.63 10.43
CA VAL A 82 -1.23 -5.05 10.73
C VAL A 82 -1.57 -5.28 12.20
N PRO A 83 -2.66 -6.03 12.52
CA PRO A 83 -3.01 -6.31 13.91
C PRO A 83 -2.17 -7.43 14.49
N ASP A 84 -2.34 -7.68 15.80
CA ASP A 84 -1.78 -8.81 16.50
C ASP A 84 -2.94 -9.68 17.04
N PRO A 85 -3.12 -10.95 16.55
CA PRO A 85 -2.28 -11.65 15.57
C PRO A 85 -2.36 -11.06 14.17
N PRO A 86 -1.29 -11.19 13.36
CA PRO A 86 -1.26 -10.63 12.02
C PRO A 86 -2.34 -11.21 11.10
N ARG A 87 -3.00 -10.33 10.35
CA ARG A 87 -3.92 -10.71 9.26
C ARG A 87 -3.82 -9.67 8.15
N LEU A 88 -4.33 -10.00 6.98
CA LEU A 88 -4.49 -9.04 5.89
C LEU A 88 -5.84 -8.34 6.00
N PRO A 89 -5.97 -7.08 5.55
CA PRO A 89 -7.26 -6.44 5.45
C PRO A 89 -8.06 -7.14 4.36
N THR A 90 -9.39 -7.23 4.54
CA THR A 90 -10.24 -7.72 3.47
C THR A 90 -10.40 -6.62 2.42
N PRO A 91 -10.57 -6.96 1.13
CA PRO A 91 -10.88 -5.96 0.11
C PRO A 91 -12.11 -5.13 0.47
N ASP A 92 -13.11 -5.73 1.11
CA ASP A 92 -14.35 -5.03 1.51
C ASP A 92 -14.10 -3.98 2.57
N GLU A 93 -13.21 -4.23 3.56
CA GLU A 93 -12.82 -3.23 4.56
C GLU A 93 -12.22 -2.00 3.90
N VAL A 94 -11.33 -2.19 2.93
CA VAL A 94 -10.66 -1.10 2.22
C VAL A 94 -11.65 -0.35 1.34
N LEU A 95 -12.48 -1.06 0.60
CA LEU A 95 -13.49 -0.46 -0.27
C LEU A 95 -14.50 0.37 0.52
N GLN A 96 -14.93 -0.12 1.69
CA GLN A 96 -15.86 0.61 2.54
C GLN A 96 -15.22 1.90 3.07
N ALA A 97 -13.95 1.84 3.48
CA ALA A 97 -13.21 3.03 3.91
C ALA A 97 -13.13 4.08 2.81
N MET A 98 -12.96 3.65 1.56
CA MET A 98 -12.94 4.56 0.40
C MET A 98 -14.29 5.19 0.14
N ARG A 99 -15.37 4.42 0.26
CA ARG A 99 -16.74 4.94 0.08
C ARG A 99 -17.10 5.95 1.16
N ASP A 100 -16.59 5.77 2.37
CA ASP A 100 -16.85 6.65 3.51
C ASP A 100 -15.98 7.92 3.48
N ALA A 101 -14.94 7.94 2.66
CA ALA A 101 -14.03 9.08 2.56
C ALA A 101 -14.63 10.17 1.67
N PRO A 102 -14.89 11.38 2.22
CA PRO A 102 -15.66 12.38 1.48
C PRO A 102 -14.90 13.06 0.35
N ALA A 103 -13.61 12.93 0.26
CA ALA A 103 -12.76 13.71 -0.65
C ALA A 103 -12.00 12.88 -1.68
N LEU A 104 -12.36 11.61 -1.87
CA LEU A 104 -11.69 10.74 -2.87
C LEU A 104 -12.08 11.09 -4.30
N LEU A 105 -13.24 11.62 -4.50
CA LEU A 105 -13.81 11.85 -5.83
C LEU A 105 -13.85 13.32 -6.21
#